data_9fdfdca52cddeaa8a81f3a54ae970064
#
_entry.id   9fdfdca52cddeaa8a81f3a54ae970064
#
_cell.length_a   1.000
_cell.length_b   1.000
_cell.length_c   1.000
_cell.angle_alpha   90.00
_cell.angle_beta   90.00
_cell.angle_gamma   90.00
#
_symmetry.space_group_name_H-M   'P 1'
#
loop_
_entity.id
_entity.type
_entity.pdbx_description
1 polymer ?
#
loop_
_entity_poly.entity_id
_entity_poly.type
_entity_poly.pdbx_seq_one_letter_code
_entity_poly.pdbx_strand_id
1 'polypeptide(L)'
;SNCVNSGIDTVGVLIQYKPSLLNRYLGTGAAWDLDAAWGGVHILPPYATQTGGEWYEGTADAIYHNIDFLDGYDPEYVIILSGDHLYQMDYNLMLDFHKLMGADLTVAVKTVPWEEASRFGIMSVDQDMRITRFAEKPKEPESNLASMGIYIFTWPVLRAALLADHDDSESDKDFGKNIIPTLLGQGKNLFAYQFSGYWKDVGTIPSYYSTQMERL
;
A
#
# COMPACT_ATOMS: atom_id res chain seq x y z
N SER A 1 13.95 3.09 -5.21
CA SER A 1 15.00 3.61 -4.29
C SER A 1 14.63 3.43 -2.82
N ASN A 2 13.42 3.82 -2.33
CA ASN A 2 13.07 3.65 -0.92
C ASN A 2 13.17 2.19 -0.45
N CYS A 3 12.72 1.22 -1.24
CA CYS A 3 12.82 -0.21 -0.90
C CYS A 3 14.27 -0.63 -0.68
N VAL A 4 15.14 -0.33 -1.65
CA VAL A 4 16.57 -0.66 -1.58
C VAL A 4 17.25 0.03 -0.38
N ASN A 5 16.98 1.33 -0.19
CA ASN A 5 17.52 2.09 0.93
C ASN A 5 17.07 1.54 2.29
N SER A 6 15.95 0.83 2.33
CA SER A 6 15.43 0.16 3.52
C SER A 6 15.82 -1.33 3.59
N GLY A 7 16.69 -1.82 2.69
CA GLY A 7 17.14 -3.21 2.71
C GLY A 7 16.08 -4.22 2.24
N ILE A 8 15.04 -3.76 1.54
CA ILE A 8 14.04 -4.65 0.93
C ILE A 8 14.62 -5.16 -0.38
N ASP A 9 14.82 -6.45 -0.47
CA ASP A 9 15.46 -7.14 -1.58
C ASP A 9 14.48 -7.80 -2.57
N THR A 10 13.22 -7.95 -2.19
CA THR A 10 12.18 -8.57 -3.01
C THR A 10 11.02 -7.62 -3.21
N VAL A 11 10.74 -7.26 -4.46
CA VAL A 11 9.69 -6.31 -4.82
C VAL A 11 8.79 -6.88 -5.92
N GLY A 12 7.53 -7.11 -5.61
CA GLY A 12 6.49 -7.41 -6.60
C GLY A 12 5.87 -6.12 -7.13
N VAL A 13 5.90 -5.90 -8.43
CA VAL A 13 5.28 -4.76 -9.09
C VAL A 13 4.02 -5.21 -9.81
N LEU A 14 2.85 -4.87 -9.25
CA LEU A 14 1.56 -5.20 -9.83
C LEU A 14 1.20 -4.17 -10.91
N ILE A 15 0.87 -4.65 -12.10
CA ILE A 15 0.63 -3.81 -13.27
C ILE A 15 -0.69 -4.22 -13.89
N GLN A 16 -1.53 -3.24 -14.25
CA GLN A 16 -2.78 -3.46 -14.95
C GLN A 16 -2.75 -3.00 -16.41
N TYR A 17 -2.06 -1.88 -16.69
CA TYR A 17 -2.02 -1.26 -18.01
C TYR A 17 -0.61 -1.20 -18.58
N LYS A 18 -0.48 -1.43 -19.91
CA LYS A 18 0.76 -1.30 -20.69
C LYS A 18 1.99 -1.97 -20.04
N PRO A 19 1.89 -3.26 -19.70
CA PRO A 19 2.97 -3.96 -18.98
C PRO A 19 4.31 -3.94 -19.74
N SER A 20 4.30 -3.96 -21.07
CA SER A 20 5.50 -3.97 -21.89
C SER A 20 6.37 -2.71 -21.77
N LEU A 21 5.75 -1.54 -21.59
CA LEU A 21 6.48 -0.27 -21.45
C LEU A 21 7.16 -0.20 -20.07
N LEU A 22 6.43 -0.53 -19.02
CA LEU A 22 6.95 -0.53 -17.65
C LEU A 22 8.00 -1.64 -17.46
N ASN A 23 7.77 -2.81 -18.05
CA ASN A 23 8.74 -3.92 -18.05
C ASN A 23 10.07 -3.51 -18.69
N ARG A 24 10.02 -2.79 -19.83
CA ARG A 24 11.23 -2.26 -20.48
C ARG A 24 11.96 -1.24 -19.60
N TYR A 25 11.22 -0.41 -18.87
CA TYR A 25 11.79 0.59 -17.98
C TYR A 25 12.42 -0.03 -16.72
N LEU A 26 11.74 -0.98 -16.10
CA LEU A 26 12.21 -1.66 -14.90
C LEU A 26 13.36 -2.66 -15.22
N GLY A 27 13.31 -3.29 -16.39
CA GLY A 27 14.30 -4.29 -16.79
C GLY A 27 14.42 -5.43 -15.78
N THR A 28 15.65 -5.80 -15.45
CA THR A 28 15.96 -6.80 -14.42
C THR A 28 16.02 -6.24 -12.99
N GLY A 29 15.82 -4.93 -12.83
CA GLY A 29 16.02 -4.28 -11.52
C GLY A 29 17.46 -3.85 -11.24
N ALA A 30 18.40 -4.15 -12.13
CA ALA A 30 19.83 -3.84 -11.94
C ALA A 30 20.13 -2.36 -11.70
N ALA A 31 19.33 -1.45 -12.29
CA ALA A 31 19.46 -0.02 -12.06
C ALA A 31 19.22 0.41 -10.60
N TRP A 32 18.66 -0.48 -9.77
CA TRP A 32 18.35 -0.27 -8.36
C TRP A 32 18.94 -1.35 -7.45
N ASP A 33 19.94 -2.12 -7.92
CA ASP A 33 20.53 -3.24 -7.19
C ASP A 33 19.49 -4.32 -6.76
N LEU A 34 18.47 -4.53 -7.58
CA LEU A 34 17.38 -5.50 -7.35
C LEU A 34 17.37 -6.60 -8.41
N ASP A 35 18.56 -7.09 -8.78
CA ASP A 35 18.75 -8.17 -9.78
C ASP A 35 19.37 -9.45 -9.17
N ALA A 36 19.24 -9.62 -7.86
CA ALA A 36 19.76 -10.79 -7.15
C ALA A 36 19.06 -12.08 -7.62
N ALA A 37 19.78 -13.20 -7.57
CA ALA A 37 19.26 -14.53 -7.93
C ALA A 37 18.09 -15.00 -7.03
N TRP A 38 18.05 -14.50 -5.81
CA TRP A 38 16.93 -14.64 -4.86
C TRP A 38 16.44 -13.25 -4.49
N GLY A 39 15.12 -13.03 -4.64
CA GLY A 39 14.53 -11.70 -4.52
C GLY A 39 14.51 -10.96 -5.86
N GLY A 40 14.77 -9.64 -5.83
CA GLY A 40 14.77 -8.79 -7.02
C GLY A 40 13.40 -8.20 -7.35
N VAL A 41 13.28 -7.60 -8.53
CA VAL A 41 12.02 -7.03 -9.04
C VAL A 41 11.26 -8.06 -9.85
N HIS A 42 10.04 -8.34 -9.45
CA HIS A 42 9.12 -9.22 -10.15
C HIS A 42 7.95 -8.41 -10.72
N ILE A 43 7.72 -8.52 -12.02
CA ILE A 43 6.55 -7.93 -12.66
C ILE A 43 5.41 -8.94 -12.55
N LEU A 44 4.33 -8.52 -11.91
CA LEU A 44 3.15 -9.33 -11.63
C LEU A 44 1.95 -8.77 -12.43
N PRO A 45 1.75 -9.21 -13.69
CA PRO A 45 0.61 -8.80 -14.50
C PRO A 45 -0.67 -9.52 -14.06
N PRO A 46 -1.85 -9.00 -14.40
CA PRO A 46 -3.09 -9.74 -14.23
C PRO A 46 -3.05 -11.08 -14.95
N TYR A 47 -3.58 -12.12 -14.35
CA TYR A 47 -3.66 -13.43 -15.00
C TYR A 47 -4.67 -13.39 -16.14
N ALA A 48 -4.26 -13.89 -17.33
CA ALA A 48 -5.22 -14.25 -18.38
C ALA A 48 -5.83 -15.61 -18.02
N THR A 49 -7.10 -15.63 -17.69
CA THR A 49 -7.84 -16.90 -17.57
C THR A 49 -8.18 -17.46 -18.95
N GLN A 50 -8.49 -18.76 -19.03
CA GLN A 50 -8.90 -19.39 -20.29
C GLN A 50 -10.18 -18.78 -20.91
N THR A 51 -10.93 -18.01 -20.11
CA THR A 51 -12.19 -17.35 -20.49
C THR A 51 -12.07 -15.86 -20.82
N GLY A 52 -10.88 -15.27 -20.68
CA GLY A 52 -10.61 -13.85 -20.93
C GLY A 52 -9.63 -13.28 -19.91
N GLY A 53 -9.04 -12.12 -20.21
CA GLY A 53 -8.20 -11.40 -19.23
C GLY A 53 -9.09 -10.75 -18.19
N GLU A 54 -8.96 -11.14 -16.94
CA GLU A 54 -9.60 -10.45 -15.83
C GLU A 54 -8.71 -9.31 -15.36
N TRP A 55 -9.29 -8.13 -15.31
CA TRP A 55 -8.65 -6.97 -14.68
C TRP A 55 -8.80 -7.09 -13.16
N TYR A 56 -7.83 -6.60 -12.40
CA TYR A 56 -7.99 -6.47 -10.96
C TYR A 56 -9.19 -5.58 -10.64
N GLU A 57 -10.11 -6.06 -9.83
CA GLU A 57 -11.32 -5.34 -9.46
C GLU A 57 -11.03 -4.18 -8.50
N GLY A 58 -9.99 -4.31 -7.68
CA GLY A 58 -9.56 -3.32 -6.71
C GLY A 58 -8.12 -3.53 -6.24
N THR A 59 -7.67 -2.68 -5.33
CA THR A 59 -6.30 -2.72 -4.82
C THR A 59 -6.01 -3.99 -4.00
N ALA A 60 -7.00 -4.49 -3.26
CA ALA A 60 -6.88 -5.73 -2.50
C ALA A 60 -6.92 -6.96 -3.41
N ASP A 61 -7.74 -6.93 -4.46
CA ASP A 61 -7.81 -8.00 -5.45
C ASP A 61 -6.47 -8.24 -6.15
N ALA A 62 -5.75 -7.17 -6.46
CA ALA A 62 -4.42 -7.27 -7.04
C ALA A 62 -3.44 -8.06 -6.14
N ILE A 63 -3.52 -7.88 -4.83
CA ILE A 63 -2.69 -8.63 -3.88
C ILE A 63 -3.21 -10.07 -3.73
N TYR A 64 -4.54 -10.25 -3.66
CA TYR A 64 -5.16 -11.58 -3.59
C TYR A 64 -4.68 -12.51 -4.70
N HIS A 65 -4.69 -12.05 -5.95
CA HIS A 65 -4.24 -12.84 -7.10
C HIS A 65 -2.74 -13.17 -7.09
N ASN A 66 -1.98 -12.57 -6.20
CA ASN A 66 -0.54 -12.80 -6.04
C ASN A 66 -0.16 -13.39 -4.68
N ILE A 67 -1.13 -13.99 -3.95
CA ILE A 67 -0.88 -14.66 -2.66
C ILE A 67 0.18 -15.76 -2.81
N ASP A 68 0.13 -16.56 -3.88
CA ASP A 68 1.10 -17.64 -4.11
C ASP A 68 2.53 -17.11 -4.27
N PHE A 69 2.70 -15.94 -4.89
CA PHE A 69 3.98 -15.26 -4.97
C PHE A 69 4.51 -14.89 -3.57
N LEU A 70 3.65 -14.33 -2.73
CA LEU A 70 4.01 -13.95 -1.36
C LEU A 70 4.26 -15.18 -0.50
N ASP A 71 3.39 -16.19 -0.55
CA ASP A 71 3.56 -17.45 0.18
C ASP A 71 4.86 -18.16 -0.19
N GLY A 72 5.33 -18.03 -1.44
CA GLY A 72 6.60 -18.60 -1.89
C GLY A 72 7.83 -18.03 -1.18
N TYR A 73 7.75 -16.82 -0.64
CA TYR A 73 8.80 -16.18 0.18
C TYR A 73 8.60 -16.37 1.69
N ASP A 74 7.44 -16.88 2.12
CA ASP A 74 7.08 -17.06 3.54
C ASP A 74 7.40 -15.83 4.41
N PRO A 75 6.92 -14.62 4.04
CA PRO A 75 7.27 -13.40 4.73
C PRO A 75 6.57 -13.32 6.10
N GLU A 76 7.23 -12.76 7.09
CA GLU A 76 6.59 -12.40 8.37
C GLU A 76 5.76 -11.11 8.21
N TYR A 77 6.30 -10.16 7.43
CA TYR A 77 5.68 -8.86 7.15
C TYR A 77 5.69 -8.56 5.66
N VAL A 78 4.66 -7.85 5.21
CA VAL A 78 4.52 -7.37 3.84
C VAL A 78 4.26 -5.88 3.86
N ILE A 79 5.01 -5.13 3.05
CA ILE A 79 4.73 -3.72 2.80
C ILE A 79 4.00 -3.54 1.48
N ILE A 80 2.87 -2.83 1.52
CA ILE A 80 2.07 -2.48 0.35
C ILE A 80 2.27 -0.98 0.07
N LEU A 81 2.58 -0.66 -1.18
CA LEU A 81 2.93 0.70 -1.59
C LEU A 81 2.07 1.13 -2.79
N SER A 82 1.58 2.36 -2.76
CA SER A 82 1.04 3.03 -3.94
C SER A 82 2.13 3.41 -4.93
N GLY A 83 1.85 3.27 -6.24
CA GLY A 83 2.80 3.56 -7.31
C GLY A 83 2.83 5.02 -7.79
N ASP A 84 1.90 5.86 -7.33
CA ASP A 84 1.67 7.23 -7.79
C ASP A 84 1.98 8.31 -6.73
N HIS A 85 2.78 7.97 -5.74
CA HIS A 85 3.19 8.89 -4.68
C HIS A 85 4.68 9.21 -4.74
N LEU A 86 5.02 10.47 -4.46
CA LEU A 86 6.39 10.95 -4.39
C LEU A 86 6.76 11.30 -2.95
N TYR A 87 7.73 10.57 -2.40
CA TYR A 87 8.23 10.74 -1.03
C TYR A 87 9.57 10.03 -0.86
N GLN A 88 10.24 10.31 0.24
CA GLN A 88 11.42 9.58 0.68
C GLN A 88 11.19 9.13 2.12
N MET A 89 11.19 7.82 2.35
CA MET A 89 10.92 7.20 3.65
C MET A 89 11.88 6.01 3.87
N ASP A 90 12.35 5.89 5.10
CA ASP A 90 12.98 4.67 5.60
C ASP A 90 11.90 3.74 6.17
N TYR A 91 11.62 2.66 5.48
CA TYR A 91 10.59 1.70 5.90
C TYR A 91 10.99 0.89 7.14
N ASN A 92 12.29 0.83 7.49
CA ASN A 92 12.72 0.14 8.71
C ASN A 92 12.15 0.80 9.96
N LEU A 93 12.11 2.13 9.99
CA LEU A 93 11.53 2.86 11.14
C LEU A 93 10.04 2.53 11.32
N MET A 94 9.31 2.43 10.22
CA MET A 94 7.90 2.03 10.25
C MET A 94 7.72 0.56 10.64
N LEU A 95 8.60 -0.33 10.17
CA LEU A 95 8.60 -1.74 10.55
C LEU A 95 8.93 -1.94 12.03
N ASP A 96 9.92 -1.21 12.56
CA ASP A 96 10.26 -1.25 13.98
C ASP A 96 9.09 -0.78 14.85
N PHE A 97 8.39 0.27 14.42
CA PHE A 97 7.15 0.71 15.06
C PHE A 97 6.07 -0.38 15.01
N HIS A 98 5.86 -1.01 13.85
CA HIS A 98 4.91 -2.11 13.68
C HIS A 98 5.16 -3.25 14.66
N LYS A 99 6.42 -3.67 14.78
CA LYS A 99 6.85 -4.72 15.72
C LYS A 99 6.69 -4.30 17.17
N LEU A 100 7.10 -3.09 17.51
CA LEU A 100 7.00 -2.54 18.87
C LEU A 100 5.56 -2.49 19.37
N MET A 101 4.63 -2.10 18.51
CA MET A 101 3.21 -2.00 18.84
C MET A 101 2.47 -3.34 18.78
N GLY A 102 3.11 -4.42 18.33
CA GLY A 102 2.46 -5.70 18.07
C GLY A 102 1.31 -5.56 17.09
N ALA A 103 1.50 -4.75 16.06
CA ALA A 103 0.45 -4.41 15.11
C ALA A 103 0.12 -5.57 14.16
N ASP A 104 -1.14 -5.68 13.80
CA ASP A 104 -1.60 -6.49 12.66
C ASP A 104 -1.48 -5.69 11.36
N LEU A 105 -1.75 -4.39 11.43
CA LEU A 105 -1.60 -3.42 10.36
C LEU A 105 -1.04 -2.11 10.92
N THR A 106 -0.05 -1.56 10.23
CA THR A 106 0.40 -0.19 10.42
C THR A 106 0.18 0.61 9.14
N VAL A 107 -0.50 1.74 9.25
CA VAL A 107 -0.76 2.67 8.14
C VAL A 107 0.14 3.88 8.30
N ALA A 108 0.94 4.19 7.28
CA ALA A 108 1.65 5.47 7.26
C ALA A 108 0.66 6.60 7.03
N VAL A 109 0.73 7.63 7.87
CA VAL A 109 -0.21 8.75 7.85
C VAL A 109 0.53 10.08 7.83
N LYS A 110 -0.15 11.08 7.27
CA LYS A 110 0.30 12.47 7.27
C LYS A 110 -0.85 13.39 7.62
N THR A 111 -0.56 14.41 8.42
CA THR A 111 -1.50 15.50 8.64
C THR A 111 -1.58 16.36 7.38
N VAL A 112 -2.78 16.52 6.84
CA VAL A 112 -3.06 17.32 5.64
C VAL A 112 -3.93 18.53 5.99
N PRO A 113 -3.97 19.57 5.13
CA PRO A 113 -4.94 20.63 5.26
C PRO A 113 -6.38 20.09 5.29
N TRP A 114 -7.24 20.65 6.11
CA TRP A 114 -8.62 20.15 6.29
C TRP A 114 -9.42 20.16 4.97
N GLU A 115 -9.19 21.13 4.11
CA GLU A 115 -9.79 21.25 2.78
C GLU A 115 -9.41 20.11 1.83
N GLU A 116 -8.29 19.43 2.09
CA GLU A 116 -7.82 18.30 1.29
C GLU A 116 -8.21 16.94 1.88
N ALA A 117 -8.66 16.91 3.15
CA ALA A 117 -8.89 15.67 3.87
C ALA A 117 -9.87 14.72 3.17
N SER A 118 -10.91 15.26 2.51
CA SER A 118 -11.92 14.46 1.77
C SER A 118 -11.37 13.69 0.56
N ARG A 119 -10.12 13.94 0.18
CA ARG A 119 -9.47 13.24 -0.95
C ARG A 119 -8.83 11.91 -0.56
N PHE A 120 -8.66 11.67 0.73
CA PHE A 120 -7.88 10.56 1.28
C PHE A 120 -8.71 9.69 2.20
N GLY A 121 -8.21 8.48 2.48
CA GLY A 121 -8.62 7.72 3.64
C GLY A 121 -8.22 8.47 4.91
N ILE A 122 -9.20 8.76 5.77
CA ILE A 122 -9.01 9.54 7.00
C ILE A 122 -9.21 8.65 8.21
N MET A 123 -8.33 8.81 9.19
CA MET A 123 -8.40 8.03 10.42
C MET A 123 -8.35 8.90 11.66
N SER A 124 -9.00 8.40 12.69
CA SER A 124 -8.90 8.88 14.06
C SER A 124 -8.06 7.90 14.85
N VAL A 125 -7.24 8.41 15.76
CA VAL A 125 -6.34 7.62 16.60
C VAL A 125 -6.53 7.99 18.06
N ASP A 126 -6.18 7.08 18.96
CA ASP A 126 -6.04 7.37 20.38
C ASP A 126 -4.63 7.93 20.72
N GLN A 127 -4.35 8.10 22.02
CA GLN A 127 -3.07 8.64 22.50
C GLN A 127 -1.87 7.73 22.19
N ASP A 128 -2.08 6.44 21.92
CA ASP A 128 -1.05 5.46 21.59
C ASP A 128 -0.92 5.26 20.06
N MET A 129 -1.55 6.13 19.27
CA MET A 129 -1.62 6.04 17.80
C MET A 129 -2.38 4.81 17.29
N ARG A 130 -3.18 4.16 18.13
CA ARG A 130 -4.07 3.10 17.70
C ARG A 130 -5.22 3.70 16.88
N ILE A 131 -5.48 3.13 15.72
CA ILE A 131 -6.59 3.56 14.86
C ILE A 131 -7.91 3.13 15.49
N THR A 132 -8.78 4.10 15.75
CA THR A 132 -10.11 3.91 16.35
C THR A 132 -11.22 4.04 15.33
N ARG A 133 -11.00 4.81 14.26
CA ARG A 133 -11.92 5.02 13.14
C ARG A 133 -11.17 5.15 11.83
N PHE A 134 -11.78 4.69 10.76
CA PHE A 134 -11.31 4.87 9.39
C PHE A 134 -12.49 5.17 8.46
N ALA A 135 -12.34 6.17 7.60
CA ALA A 135 -13.31 6.51 6.57
C ALA A 135 -12.61 6.80 5.24
N GLU A 136 -12.99 6.10 4.19
CA GLU A 136 -12.44 6.31 2.85
C GLU A 136 -13.12 7.51 2.18
N LYS A 137 -12.34 8.55 1.89
CA LYS A 137 -12.79 9.79 1.22
C LYS A 137 -14.10 10.37 1.78
N PRO A 138 -14.16 10.63 3.10
CA PRO A 138 -15.39 11.09 3.74
C PRO A 138 -15.77 12.48 3.25
N LYS A 139 -17.07 12.74 3.08
CA LYS A 139 -17.58 14.08 2.72
C LYS A 139 -17.36 15.08 3.86
N GLU A 140 -17.48 14.62 5.08
CA GLU A 140 -17.28 15.39 6.31
C GLU A 140 -16.22 14.69 7.17
N PRO A 141 -14.93 15.00 6.95
CA PRO A 141 -13.85 14.33 7.68
C PRO A 141 -13.85 14.73 9.16
N GLU A 142 -13.78 13.76 10.06
CA GLU A 142 -13.68 13.96 11.51
C GLU A 142 -12.24 14.21 11.97
N SER A 143 -11.27 13.99 11.10
CA SER A 143 -9.84 14.15 11.32
C SER A 143 -9.18 14.60 10.03
N ASN A 144 -7.99 15.15 10.11
CA ASN A 144 -7.14 15.44 8.96
C ASN A 144 -5.87 14.56 8.90
N LEU A 145 -5.91 13.42 9.58
CA LEU A 145 -4.86 12.42 9.52
C LEU A 145 -5.12 11.49 8.34
N ALA A 146 -4.39 11.72 7.26
CA ALA A 146 -4.61 11.07 5.98
C ALA A 146 -3.72 9.84 5.78
N SER A 147 -4.28 8.77 5.24
CA SER A 147 -3.54 7.61 4.77
C SER A 147 -2.65 8.00 3.60
N MET A 148 -1.38 7.60 3.67
CA MET A 148 -0.43 7.75 2.56
C MET A 148 -0.50 6.60 1.56
N GLY A 149 -1.40 5.61 1.74
CA GLY A 149 -1.43 4.41 0.91
C GLY A 149 -0.19 3.53 1.08
N ILE A 150 0.44 3.60 2.24
CA ILE A 150 1.59 2.79 2.62
C ILE A 150 1.19 1.97 3.84
N TYR A 151 1.20 0.64 3.71
CA TYR A 151 0.75 -0.29 4.73
C TYR A 151 1.82 -1.30 5.05
N ILE A 152 2.06 -1.59 6.34
CA ILE A 152 2.79 -2.79 6.77
C ILE A 152 1.79 -3.72 7.42
N PHE A 153 1.70 -4.94 6.90
CA PHE A 153 0.86 -6.00 7.44
C PHE A 153 1.70 -7.13 8.01
N THR A 154 1.25 -7.69 9.11
CA THR A 154 1.63 -9.04 9.51
C THR A 154 0.99 -10.01 8.52
N TRP A 155 1.80 -10.79 7.79
CA TRP A 155 1.34 -11.53 6.60
C TRP A 155 0.17 -12.46 6.87
N PRO A 156 0.15 -13.30 7.91
CA PRO A 156 -0.99 -14.18 8.17
C PRO A 156 -2.33 -13.44 8.33
N VAL A 157 -2.30 -12.22 8.89
CA VAL A 157 -3.51 -11.39 9.05
C VAL A 157 -3.99 -10.87 7.71
N LEU A 158 -3.09 -10.34 6.88
CA LEU A 158 -3.44 -9.87 5.54
C LEU A 158 -3.95 -11.02 4.68
N ARG A 159 -3.25 -12.15 4.69
CA ARG A 159 -3.62 -13.33 3.92
C ARG A 159 -5.05 -13.80 4.23
N ALA A 160 -5.38 -13.92 5.51
CA ALA A 160 -6.73 -14.30 5.93
C ALA A 160 -7.79 -13.27 5.51
N ALA A 161 -7.48 -11.99 5.62
CA ALA A 161 -8.38 -10.90 5.20
C ALA A 161 -8.63 -10.92 3.68
N LEU A 162 -7.60 -11.13 2.87
CA LEU A 162 -7.72 -11.19 1.41
C LEU A 162 -8.57 -12.38 0.96
N LEU A 163 -8.39 -13.56 1.57
CA LEU A 163 -9.20 -14.74 1.27
C LEU A 163 -10.67 -14.51 1.60
N ALA A 164 -10.97 -13.95 2.78
CA ALA A 164 -12.33 -13.65 3.19
C ALA A 164 -12.99 -12.58 2.31
N ASP A 165 -12.22 -11.53 1.94
CA ASP A 165 -12.71 -10.45 1.08
C ASP A 165 -13.00 -10.92 -0.34
N HIS A 166 -12.21 -11.86 -0.87
CA HIS A 166 -12.43 -12.43 -2.19
C HIS A 166 -13.78 -13.14 -2.29
N ASP A 167 -14.18 -13.85 -1.23
CA ASP A 167 -15.45 -14.60 -1.18
C ASP A 167 -16.67 -13.68 -0.95
N ASP A 168 -16.46 -12.42 -0.59
CA ASP A 168 -17.51 -11.42 -0.41
C ASP A 168 -17.89 -10.76 -1.73
N SER A 169 -19.04 -11.09 -2.26
CA SER A 169 -19.58 -10.52 -3.52
C SER A 169 -19.94 -9.04 -3.43
N GLU A 170 -20.11 -8.50 -2.23
CA GLU A 170 -20.47 -7.09 -2.01
C GLU A 170 -19.23 -6.21 -1.81
N SER A 171 -18.05 -6.81 -1.75
CA SER A 171 -16.79 -6.08 -1.59
C SER A 171 -16.36 -5.38 -2.88
N ASP A 172 -15.88 -4.14 -2.75
CA ASP A 172 -15.18 -3.42 -3.82
C ASP A 172 -13.73 -3.91 -4.02
N LYS A 173 -13.28 -4.90 -3.26
CA LYS A 173 -11.92 -5.46 -3.28
C LYS A 173 -10.84 -4.40 -3.07
N ASP A 174 -11.08 -3.46 -2.16
CA ASP A 174 -10.26 -2.29 -1.91
C ASP A 174 -9.76 -2.23 -0.46
N PHE A 175 -8.50 -1.80 -0.27
CA PHE A 175 -7.94 -1.70 1.09
C PHE A 175 -8.68 -0.70 1.95
N GLY A 176 -8.96 0.49 1.45
CA GLY A 176 -9.59 1.56 2.21
C GLY A 176 -11.08 1.31 2.47
N LYS A 177 -11.79 0.75 1.49
CA LYS A 177 -13.24 0.51 1.60
C LYS A 177 -13.58 -0.77 2.34
N ASN A 178 -12.76 -1.83 2.23
CA ASN A 178 -13.10 -3.17 2.68
C ASN A 178 -12.11 -3.75 3.70
N ILE A 179 -10.83 -3.89 3.36
CA ILE A 179 -9.85 -4.58 4.22
C ILE A 179 -9.66 -3.87 5.56
N ILE A 180 -9.36 -2.57 5.54
CA ILE A 180 -9.10 -1.79 6.77
C ILE A 180 -10.34 -1.73 7.66
N PRO A 181 -11.53 -1.37 7.16
CA PRO A 181 -12.75 -1.38 7.97
C PRO A 181 -13.08 -2.76 8.56
N THR A 182 -12.89 -3.83 7.80
CA THR A 182 -13.14 -5.20 8.27
C THR A 182 -12.21 -5.57 9.42
N LEU A 183 -10.90 -5.32 9.28
CA LEU A 183 -9.93 -5.60 10.35
C LEU A 183 -10.20 -4.75 11.60
N LEU A 184 -10.57 -3.50 11.42
CA LEU A 184 -10.95 -2.62 12.52
C LEU A 184 -12.19 -3.16 13.26
N GLY A 185 -13.21 -3.58 12.53
CA GLY A 185 -14.44 -4.18 13.08
C GLY A 185 -14.20 -5.51 13.80
N GLN A 186 -13.17 -6.26 13.41
CA GLN A 186 -12.74 -7.49 14.07
C GLN A 186 -11.91 -7.26 15.34
N GLY A 187 -11.63 -6.00 15.69
CA GLY A 187 -10.80 -5.67 16.85
C GLY A 187 -9.31 -5.96 16.68
N LYS A 188 -8.84 -6.04 15.44
CA LYS A 188 -7.41 -6.20 15.15
C LYS A 188 -6.61 -4.99 15.60
N ASN A 189 -5.29 -5.17 15.78
CA ASN A 189 -4.38 -4.11 16.23
C ASN A 189 -3.92 -3.27 15.04
N LEU A 190 -4.60 -2.16 14.79
CA LEU A 190 -4.29 -1.20 13.73
C LEU A 190 -3.67 0.05 14.34
N PHE A 191 -2.52 0.46 13.82
CA PHE A 191 -1.79 1.64 14.29
C PHE A 191 -1.45 2.58 13.13
N ALA A 192 -1.39 3.88 13.44
CA ALA A 192 -0.95 4.91 12.53
C ALA A 192 0.51 5.28 12.82
N TYR A 193 1.35 5.23 11.79
CA TYR A 193 2.73 5.69 11.83
C TYR A 193 2.80 7.07 11.20
N GLN A 194 3.09 8.09 11.99
CA GLN A 194 3.09 9.47 11.51
C GLN A 194 4.39 9.80 10.77
N PHE A 195 4.24 10.21 9.52
CA PHE A 195 5.33 10.65 8.65
C PHE A 195 5.38 12.17 8.58
N SER A 196 6.54 12.76 8.81
CA SER A 196 6.75 14.20 8.80
C SER A 196 7.44 14.73 7.54
N GLY A 197 8.00 13.84 6.70
CA GLY A 197 8.72 14.21 5.48
C GLY A 197 7.83 14.73 4.36
N TYR A 198 8.45 15.09 3.23
CA TYR A 198 7.73 15.47 2.02
C TYR A 198 6.96 14.27 1.45
N TRP A 199 5.69 14.50 1.14
CA TRP A 199 4.83 13.51 0.48
C TRP A 199 3.84 14.22 -0.43
N LYS A 200 3.68 13.72 -1.64
CA LYS A 200 2.73 14.24 -2.63
C LYS A 200 2.14 13.12 -3.47
N ASP A 201 0.84 13.08 -3.54
CA ASP A 201 0.10 12.28 -4.51
C ASP A 201 0.19 12.96 -5.88
N VAL A 202 0.77 12.26 -6.87
CA VAL A 202 0.95 12.74 -8.23
C VAL A 202 0.01 12.05 -9.23
N GLY A 203 -1.07 11.44 -8.74
CA GLY A 203 -2.07 10.73 -9.54
C GLY A 203 -2.87 11.59 -10.51
N THR A 204 -2.71 12.92 -10.47
CA THR A 204 -3.33 13.85 -11.43
C THR A 204 -2.29 14.63 -12.22
N ILE A 205 -2.61 14.98 -13.49
CA ILE A 205 -1.71 15.78 -14.34
C ILE A 205 -1.33 17.12 -13.69
N PRO A 206 -2.25 17.89 -13.07
CA PRO A 206 -1.88 19.12 -12.38
C PRO A 206 -0.92 18.90 -11.20
N SER A 207 -1.14 17.86 -10.37
CA SER A 207 -0.25 17.57 -9.24
C SER A 207 1.11 17.07 -9.70
N TYR A 208 1.17 16.25 -10.75
CA TYR A 208 2.42 15.83 -11.38
C TYR A 208 3.21 17.03 -11.89
N TYR A 209 2.57 17.95 -12.62
CA TYR A 209 3.23 19.15 -13.18
C TYR A 209 3.74 20.08 -12.07
N SER A 210 2.92 20.39 -11.06
CA SER A 210 3.34 21.24 -9.94
C SER A 210 4.54 20.66 -9.19
N THR A 211 4.56 19.32 -8.99
CA THR A 211 5.65 18.60 -8.33
C THR A 211 6.97 18.71 -9.13
N GLN A 212 6.92 18.67 -10.46
CA GLN A 212 8.10 18.87 -11.29
C GLN A 212 8.67 20.29 -11.12
N MET A 213 7.80 21.29 -11.02
CA MET A 213 8.22 22.69 -10.83
C MET A 213 8.77 22.98 -9.45
N GLU A 214 8.33 22.27 -8.41
CA GLU A 214 8.83 22.39 -7.04
C GLU A 214 10.25 21.82 -6.86
N ARG A 215 10.71 20.96 -7.79
CA ARG A 215 12.02 20.30 -7.76
C ARG A 215 13.10 21.02 -8.59
N LEU A 216 12.73 22.04 -9.35
CA LEU A 216 13.64 22.92 -10.08
C LEU A 216 14.08 24.08 -9.21
#